data_800b9efb77283c6b7872c030c59da7cf
#
_entry.id   800b9efb77283c6b7872c030c59da7cf
#
_cell.length_a   1.000
_cell.length_b   1.000
_cell.length_c   1.000
_cell.angle_alpha   90.00
_cell.angle_beta   90.00
_cell.angle_gamma   90.00
#
_symmetry.space_group_name_H-M   'P 1'
#
loop_
_entity.id
_entity.type
_entity.pdbx_description
1 polymer ?
#
loop_
_entity_poly.entity_id
_entity_poly.type
_entity_poly.pdbx_seq_one_letter_code
_entity_poly.pdbx_strand_id
1 'polypeptide(L)'
;RYWAEHMHIDGFRFDLGTILGREPEGFDQRGGFFDAVGQDPLLRKVKLIGEPWDIGPGGYQVGGFPPGWSEWNDKYRDTVRDYWKNTDHTVQDFAARFTGSGDVYDHRGRRPRAGVNFLTAHDGFTLHDLVSYNGKHNEANGEDNNDGHNDNRSSNYGAEGETEDGGIVDVRERQKRNFLATLFFAHGT
;
A
#
# COMPACT_ATOMS: atom_id res chain seq x y z
N ARG A 1 14.23 -9.69 18.45
CA ARG A 1 14.98 -8.74 19.32
C ARG A 1 16.38 -8.46 18.79
N TYR A 2 17.12 -9.47 18.33
CA TYR A 2 18.53 -9.36 17.88
C TYR A 2 18.77 -8.16 16.96
N TRP A 3 17.98 -8.02 15.91
CA TRP A 3 18.11 -6.91 14.95
C TRP A 3 17.90 -5.52 15.56
N ALA A 4 16.95 -5.38 16.46
CA ALA A 4 16.69 -4.10 17.13
C ALA A 4 17.74 -3.79 18.21
N GLU A 5 18.18 -4.82 18.96
CA GLU A 5 19.06 -4.67 20.12
C GLU A 5 20.54 -4.56 19.76
N HIS A 6 20.99 -5.40 18.81
CA HIS A 6 22.39 -5.50 18.45
C HIS A 6 22.71 -4.79 17.12
N MET A 7 21.79 -4.81 16.17
CA MET A 7 21.96 -4.19 14.86
C MET A 7 21.34 -2.79 14.77
N HIS A 8 20.63 -2.36 15.84
CA HIS A 8 20.05 -1.02 15.98
C HIS A 8 19.10 -0.63 14.87
N ILE A 9 18.34 -1.57 14.30
CA ILE A 9 17.29 -1.23 13.33
C ILE A 9 16.08 -0.61 14.03
N ASP A 10 15.43 0.34 13.34
CA ASP A 10 14.35 1.16 13.90
C ASP A 10 12.97 0.53 13.82
N GLY A 11 12.82 -0.56 13.07
CA GLY A 11 11.54 -1.22 12.91
C GLY A 11 11.53 -2.37 11.92
N PHE A 12 10.35 -2.95 11.72
CA PHE A 12 10.12 -4.10 10.85
C PHE A 12 8.90 -3.88 9.98
N ARG A 13 9.00 -4.24 8.72
CA ARG A 13 7.85 -4.44 7.83
C ARG A 13 7.64 -5.94 7.67
N PHE A 14 6.42 -6.40 7.91
CA PHE A 14 6.03 -7.79 7.84
C PHE A 14 5.25 -8.04 6.55
N ASP A 15 5.82 -8.87 5.70
CA ASP A 15 5.20 -9.39 4.49
C ASP A 15 4.05 -10.33 4.85
N LEU A 16 2.94 -10.27 4.07
CA LEU A 16 1.74 -11.05 4.35
C LEU A 16 1.35 -11.03 5.84
N GLY A 17 1.41 -9.84 6.45
CA GLY A 17 1.36 -9.66 7.90
C GLY A 17 0.10 -10.19 8.58
N THR A 18 -0.99 -10.41 7.85
CA THR A 18 -2.22 -11.02 8.37
C THR A 18 -1.97 -12.44 8.91
N ILE A 19 -1.02 -13.19 8.34
CA ILE A 19 -0.66 -14.53 8.79
C ILE A 19 -0.25 -14.54 10.27
N LEU A 20 0.37 -13.47 10.75
CA LEU A 20 0.86 -13.36 12.13
C LEU A 20 -0.24 -13.32 13.18
N GLY A 21 -1.45 -12.91 12.75
CA GLY A 21 -2.63 -12.87 13.63
C GLY A 21 -3.61 -14.01 13.38
N ARG A 22 -3.27 -15.02 12.58
CA ARG A 22 -4.15 -16.14 12.33
C ARG A 22 -4.21 -17.07 13.54
N GLU A 23 -5.41 -17.20 14.09
CA GLU A 23 -5.79 -18.12 15.13
C GLU A 23 -6.82 -19.14 14.57
N PRO A 24 -7.17 -20.22 15.28
CA PRO A 24 -8.12 -21.21 14.75
C PRO A 24 -9.46 -20.66 14.27
N GLU A 25 -9.89 -19.52 14.83
CA GLU A 25 -11.18 -18.89 14.55
C GLU A 25 -11.08 -17.72 13.54
N GLY A 26 -9.91 -17.46 13.01
CA GLY A 26 -9.63 -16.40 12.06
C GLY A 26 -8.56 -15.42 12.52
N PHE A 27 -8.57 -14.21 11.96
CA PHE A 27 -7.62 -13.18 12.36
C PHE A 27 -7.99 -12.56 13.70
N ASP A 28 -7.05 -12.61 14.65
CA ASP A 28 -7.16 -11.94 15.95
C ASP A 28 -6.02 -10.94 16.14
N GLN A 29 -6.35 -9.66 16.28
CA GLN A 29 -5.38 -8.60 16.61
C GLN A 29 -4.75 -8.75 18.00
N ARG A 30 -5.26 -9.66 18.84
CA ARG A 30 -4.72 -10.05 20.14
C ARG A 30 -4.12 -11.45 20.11
N GLY A 31 -3.91 -12.01 18.93
CA GLY A 31 -3.25 -13.30 18.76
C GLY A 31 -1.86 -13.32 19.37
N GLY A 32 -1.37 -14.52 19.65
CA GLY A 32 -0.16 -14.73 20.43
C GLY A 32 1.07 -13.98 19.93
N PHE A 33 1.23 -13.81 18.64
CA PHE A 33 2.33 -13.03 18.07
C PHE A 33 2.24 -11.55 18.44
N PHE A 34 1.07 -10.94 18.24
CA PHE A 34 0.86 -9.50 18.52
C PHE A 34 0.99 -9.21 20.02
N ASP A 35 0.47 -10.10 20.86
CA ASP A 35 0.60 -9.97 22.31
C ASP A 35 2.07 -10.08 22.75
N ALA A 36 2.81 -11.04 22.23
CA ALA A 36 4.23 -11.21 22.56
C ALA A 36 5.06 -9.98 22.16
N VAL A 37 4.82 -9.42 20.98
CA VAL A 37 5.50 -8.20 20.50
C VAL A 37 5.08 -6.98 21.32
N GLY A 38 3.79 -6.84 21.62
CA GLY A 38 3.25 -5.72 22.39
C GLY A 38 3.72 -5.66 23.84
N GLN A 39 3.97 -6.83 24.44
CA GLN A 39 4.48 -6.97 25.82
C GLN A 39 6.01 -6.85 25.92
N ASP A 40 6.73 -7.04 24.81
CA ASP A 40 8.19 -6.95 24.83
C ASP A 40 8.65 -5.49 25.01
N PRO A 41 9.45 -5.18 26.04
CA PRO A 41 9.83 -3.81 26.38
C PRO A 41 10.69 -3.12 25.31
N LEU A 42 11.33 -3.88 24.41
CA LEU A 42 12.11 -3.35 23.29
C LEU A 42 11.24 -3.25 22.03
N LEU A 43 10.61 -4.36 21.62
CA LEU A 43 9.88 -4.44 20.34
C LEU A 43 8.67 -3.50 20.30
N ARG A 44 7.99 -3.27 21.42
CA ARG A 44 6.87 -2.30 21.47
C ARG A 44 7.27 -0.85 21.18
N LYS A 45 8.58 -0.54 21.14
CA LYS A 45 9.09 0.81 20.92
C LYS A 45 9.60 1.04 19.52
N VAL A 46 9.82 -0.02 18.74
CA VAL A 46 10.26 0.09 17.36
C VAL A 46 9.04 0.26 16.44
N LYS A 47 9.28 0.70 15.21
CA LYS A 47 8.22 0.81 14.19
C LYS A 47 7.80 -0.57 13.72
N LEU A 48 6.50 -0.84 13.79
CA LEU A 48 5.91 -2.11 13.34
C LEU A 48 4.92 -1.80 12.22
N ILE A 49 5.20 -2.31 11.04
CA ILE A 49 4.42 -2.07 9.83
C ILE A 49 3.96 -3.41 9.29
N GLY A 50 2.65 -3.61 9.16
CA GLY A 50 2.10 -4.82 8.56
C GLY A 50 1.69 -4.57 7.11
N GLU A 51 1.90 -5.55 6.27
CA GLU A 51 1.14 -5.73 5.05
C GLU A 51 -0.18 -6.40 5.46
N PRO A 52 -1.33 -5.67 5.40
CA PRO A 52 -2.53 -6.14 6.08
C PRO A 52 -3.39 -7.05 5.20
N TRP A 53 -2.77 -7.93 4.43
CA TRP A 53 -3.41 -8.97 3.63
C TRP A 53 -2.56 -10.23 3.55
N ASP A 54 -3.21 -11.32 3.17
CA ASP A 54 -2.62 -12.57 2.72
C ASP A 54 -3.59 -13.30 1.75
N ILE A 55 -3.18 -14.43 1.21
CA ILE A 55 -3.93 -15.19 0.21
C ILE A 55 -5.01 -16.13 0.82
N GLY A 56 -5.08 -16.26 2.13
CA GLY A 56 -6.01 -17.17 2.80
C GLY A 56 -7.40 -16.57 3.04
N PRO A 57 -8.38 -17.39 3.44
CA PRO A 57 -9.69 -16.91 3.81
C PRO A 57 -9.63 -15.84 4.92
N GLY A 58 -10.37 -14.75 4.77
CA GLY A 58 -10.33 -13.63 5.72
C GLY A 58 -8.97 -12.90 5.76
N GLY A 59 -8.14 -13.06 4.73
CA GLY A 59 -6.78 -12.51 4.69
C GLY A 59 -6.70 -11.00 4.58
N TYR A 60 -7.73 -10.31 4.10
CA TYR A 60 -7.73 -8.85 3.98
C TYR A 60 -8.11 -8.18 5.30
N GLN A 61 -7.14 -7.53 5.95
CA GLN A 61 -7.26 -6.96 7.30
C GLN A 61 -6.85 -5.49 7.38
N VAL A 62 -7.02 -4.72 6.31
CA VAL A 62 -6.73 -3.28 6.33
C VAL A 62 -7.61 -2.57 7.38
N GLY A 63 -6.97 -1.86 8.31
CA GLY A 63 -7.60 -1.28 9.50
C GLY A 63 -7.72 -2.25 10.68
N GLY A 64 -7.32 -3.51 10.53
CA GLY A 64 -7.51 -4.58 11.50
C GLY A 64 -6.38 -4.82 12.49
N PHE A 65 -5.19 -4.30 12.23
CA PHE A 65 -4.01 -4.52 13.08
C PHE A 65 -4.13 -3.83 14.45
N PRO A 66 -3.38 -4.30 15.45
CA PRO A 66 -3.47 -3.75 16.80
C PRO A 66 -2.97 -2.30 16.89
N PRO A 67 -3.39 -1.56 17.94
CA PRO A 67 -2.83 -0.23 18.21
C PRO A 67 -1.31 -0.26 18.33
N GLY A 68 -0.66 0.77 17.77
CA GLY A 68 0.81 0.85 17.73
C GLY A 68 1.44 0.30 16.46
N TRP A 69 0.70 -0.45 15.66
CA TRP A 69 1.11 -0.88 14.33
C TRP A 69 0.69 0.14 13.27
N SER A 70 1.51 0.26 12.24
CA SER A 70 1.13 0.89 10.98
C SER A 70 0.84 -0.17 9.92
N GLU A 71 0.05 0.18 8.94
CA GLU A 71 -0.37 -0.73 7.86
C GLU A 71 -0.15 -0.08 6.50
N TRP A 72 0.24 -0.85 5.52
CA TRP A 72 0.17 -0.41 4.14
C TRP A 72 -1.28 -0.15 3.74
N ASN A 73 -1.53 1.05 3.21
CA ASN A 73 -2.87 1.52 2.86
C ASN A 73 -3.13 1.34 1.36
N ASP A 74 -3.56 0.16 0.95
CA ASP A 74 -3.89 -0.14 -0.44
C ASP A 74 -5.12 0.65 -0.92
N LYS A 75 -6.06 0.97 -0.02
CA LYS A 75 -7.19 1.83 -0.37
C LYS A 75 -6.73 3.23 -0.80
N TYR A 76 -5.68 3.76 -0.16
CA TYR A 76 -5.05 5.00 -0.60
C TYR A 76 -4.47 4.84 -2.00
N ARG A 77 -3.65 3.82 -2.21
CA ARG A 77 -3.03 3.52 -3.51
C ARG A 77 -4.08 3.47 -4.62
N ASP A 78 -5.08 2.65 -4.42
CA ASP A 78 -6.09 2.38 -5.44
C ASP A 78 -6.95 3.60 -5.76
N THR A 79 -7.41 4.30 -4.72
CA THR A 79 -8.21 5.52 -4.90
C THR A 79 -7.44 6.63 -5.59
N VAL A 80 -6.16 6.85 -5.23
CA VAL A 80 -5.34 7.89 -5.85
C VAL A 80 -5.04 7.55 -7.31
N ARG A 81 -4.81 6.27 -7.63
CA ARG A 81 -4.64 5.83 -9.01
C ARG A 81 -5.91 6.05 -9.83
N ASP A 82 -7.06 5.64 -9.33
CA ASP A 82 -8.35 5.84 -10.00
C ASP A 82 -8.67 7.32 -10.21
N TYR A 83 -8.40 8.17 -9.23
CA TYR A 83 -8.63 9.61 -9.32
C TYR A 83 -7.80 10.25 -10.45
N TRP A 84 -6.50 10.00 -10.50
CA TRP A 84 -5.62 10.55 -11.53
C TRP A 84 -5.76 9.89 -12.91
N LYS A 85 -6.33 8.70 -12.96
CA LYS A 85 -6.79 8.03 -14.18
C LYS A 85 -8.09 8.63 -14.74
N ASN A 86 -8.74 9.51 -13.97
CA ASN A 86 -10.04 10.12 -14.28
C ASN A 86 -11.20 9.10 -14.29
N THR A 87 -11.20 8.18 -13.36
CA THR A 87 -12.34 7.29 -13.11
C THR A 87 -13.48 8.07 -12.47
N ASP A 88 -14.70 7.84 -12.93
CA ASP A 88 -15.90 8.54 -12.41
C ASP A 88 -16.14 8.27 -10.91
N HIS A 89 -16.76 9.25 -10.24
CA HIS A 89 -17.19 9.16 -8.85
C HIS A 89 -16.10 8.95 -7.79
N THR A 90 -14.84 9.30 -8.08
CA THR A 90 -13.69 9.09 -7.18
C THR A 90 -13.40 10.23 -6.21
N VAL A 91 -14.01 11.42 -6.39
CA VAL A 91 -13.66 12.63 -5.62
C VAL A 91 -13.91 12.46 -4.12
N GLN A 92 -15.03 11.84 -3.72
CA GLN A 92 -15.36 11.63 -2.30
C GLN A 92 -14.35 10.69 -1.63
N ASP A 93 -14.04 9.58 -2.28
CA ASP A 93 -13.06 8.62 -1.78
C ASP A 93 -11.65 9.22 -1.74
N PHE A 94 -11.29 9.98 -2.77
CA PHE A 94 -10.02 10.71 -2.80
C PHE A 94 -9.90 11.68 -1.62
N ALA A 95 -10.94 12.44 -1.31
CA ALA A 95 -10.93 13.34 -0.16
C ALA A 95 -10.74 12.57 1.16
N ALA A 96 -11.41 11.43 1.33
CA ALA A 96 -11.24 10.58 2.51
C ALA A 96 -9.82 10.01 2.62
N ARG A 97 -9.23 9.57 1.51
CA ARG A 97 -7.84 9.07 1.48
C ARG A 97 -6.85 10.19 1.78
N PHE A 98 -7.02 11.36 1.15
CA PHE A 98 -6.15 12.50 1.29
C PHE A 98 -6.12 13.06 2.73
N THR A 99 -7.25 12.97 3.45
CA THR A 99 -7.39 13.44 4.83
C THR A 99 -7.09 12.36 5.88
N GLY A 100 -6.50 11.22 5.50
CA GLY A 100 -5.94 10.24 6.44
C GLY A 100 -6.78 8.99 6.66
N SER A 101 -7.71 8.68 5.74
CA SER A 101 -8.48 7.42 5.76
C SER A 101 -9.18 7.13 7.10
N GLY A 102 -9.89 8.14 7.66
CA GLY A 102 -10.57 8.02 8.94
C GLY A 102 -11.61 6.87 8.98
N ASP A 103 -12.29 6.63 7.86
CA ASP A 103 -13.19 5.50 7.68
C ASP A 103 -12.53 4.13 7.86
N VAL A 104 -11.22 4.04 7.68
CA VAL A 104 -10.42 2.81 7.86
C VAL A 104 -9.89 2.70 9.29
N TYR A 105 -9.45 3.79 9.90
CA TYR A 105 -8.66 3.75 11.14
C TYR A 105 -9.37 4.29 12.38
N ASP A 106 -10.27 5.27 12.26
CA ASP A 106 -10.81 5.98 13.44
C ASP A 106 -11.71 5.10 14.32
N HIS A 107 -12.41 4.13 13.76
CA HIS A 107 -13.33 3.25 14.48
C HIS A 107 -12.68 2.39 15.57
N ARG A 108 -11.34 2.29 15.54
CA ARG A 108 -10.53 1.58 16.55
C ARG A 108 -9.63 2.52 17.36
N GLY A 109 -9.91 3.82 17.33
CA GLY A 109 -9.13 4.84 18.03
C GLY A 109 -7.72 5.02 17.49
N ARG A 110 -7.47 4.56 16.28
CA ARG A 110 -6.19 4.74 15.58
C ARG A 110 -6.15 6.13 14.93
N ARG A 111 -4.99 6.56 14.52
CA ARG A 111 -4.77 7.89 13.93
C ARG A 111 -4.37 7.76 12.46
N PRO A 112 -4.45 8.83 11.66
CA PRO A 112 -4.01 8.81 10.26
C PRO A 112 -2.62 8.19 10.05
N ARG A 113 -1.70 8.39 10.98
CA ARG A 113 -0.36 7.78 10.99
C ARG A 113 -0.33 6.25 11.04
N ALA A 114 -1.48 5.60 11.28
CA ALA A 114 -1.56 4.15 11.19
C ALA A 114 -1.53 3.67 9.73
N GLY A 115 -1.93 4.52 8.78
CA GLY A 115 -1.84 4.23 7.36
C GLY A 115 -0.50 4.66 6.78
N VAL A 116 0.25 3.74 6.22
CA VAL A 116 1.40 4.02 5.37
C VAL A 116 0.88 4.18 3.94
N ASN A 117 0.83 5.42 3.48
CA ASN A 117 0.37 5.75 2.14
C ASN A 117 1.45 5.40 1.11
N PHE A 118 1.06 4.85 0.00
CA PHE A 118 1.98 4.54 -1.10
C PHE A 118 1.26 4.59 -2.44
N LEU A 119 2.03 4.74 -3.51
CA LEU A 119 1.53 4.73 -4.88
C LEU A 119 1.93 3.44 -5.61
N THR A 120 3.16 3.00 -5.35
CA THR A 120 3.79 1.81 -5.94
C THR A 120 4.52 1.05 -4.85
N ALA A 121 4.72 -0.23 -5.05
CA ALA A 121 5.43 -1.12 -4.14
C ALA A 121 6.31 -2.09 -4.95
N HIS A 122 6.91 -3.08 -4.29
CA HIS A 122 7.68 -4.13 -4.94
C HIS A 122 6.82 -5.03 -5.84
N ASP A 123 5.52 -5.12 -5.55
CA ASP A 123 4.55 -5.78 -6.41
C ASP A 123 3.92 -4.77 -7.38
N GLY A 124 3.78 -5.16 -8.64
CA GLY A 124 3.13 -4.36 -9.66
C GLY A 124 4.03 -3.30 -10.29
N PHE A 125 3.41 -2.30 -10.86
CA PHE A 125 4.06 -1.29 -11.70
C PHE A 125 4.93 -0.31 -10.93
N THR A 126 6.04 0.10 -11.56
CA THR A 126 6.78 1.31 -11.18
C THR A 126 5.93 2.55 -11.41
N LEU A 127 6.36 3.72 -10.91
CA LEU A 127 5.66 4.97 -11.19
C LEU A 127 5.68 5.33 -12.68
N HIS A 128 6.72 4.91 -13.41
CA HIS A 128 6.79 5.09 -14.85
C HIS A 128 5.79 4.20 -15.59
N ASP A 129 5.74 2.92 -15.25
CA ASP A 129 4.82 1.98 -15.90
C ASP A 129 3.36 2.33 -15.60
N LEU A 130 3.07 2.85 -14.40
CA LEU A 130 1.74 3.28 -14.00
C LEU A 130 1.13 4.34 -14.94
N VAL A 131 1.97 5.13 -15.59
CA VAL A 131 1.56 6.17 -16.54
C VAL A 131 1.87 5.82 -18.00
N SER A 132 2.39 4.62 -18.28
CA SER A 132 2.87 4.22 -19.59
C SER A 132 2.18 2.98 -20.16
N TYR A 133 1.58 2.15 -19.29
CA TYR A 133 0.97 0.89 -19.71
C TYR A 133 -0.45 0.75 -19.17
N ASN A 134 -1.37 0.24 -19.99
CA ASN A 134 -2.69 -0.20 -19.54
C ASN A 134 -2.66 -1.64 -19.03
N GLY A 135 -1.84 -2.50 -19.62
CA GLY A 135 -1.69 -3.91 -19.26
C GLY A 135 -0.32 -4.25 -18.72
N LYS A 136 -0.22 -5.34 -17.95
CA LYS A 136 1.09 -5.85 -17.50
C LYS A 136 1.92 -6.38 -18.67
N HIS A 137 3.24 -6.29 -18.55
CA HIS A 137 4.21 -6.66 -19.58
C HIS A 137 5.41 -7.37 -18.94
N ASN A 138 5.17 -8.54 -18.36
CA ASN A 138 6.16 -9.32 -17.60
C ASN A 138 6.71 -10.52 -18.41
N GLU A 139 6.62 -10.49 -19.73
CA GLU A 139 7.08 -11.58 -20.61
C GLU A 139 8.56 -11.92 -20.42
N ALA A 140 9.36 -10.89 -20.10
CA ALA A 140 10.81 -11.03 -19.93
C ALA A 140 11.22 -11.91 -18.72
N ASN A 141 10.30 -12.15 -17.76
CA ASN A 141 10.60 -13.00 -16.61
C ASN A 141 10.48 -14.51 -16.90
N GLY A 142 9.99 -14.89 -18.07
CA GLY A 142 9.85 -16.30 -18.48
C GLY A 142 8.60 -17.02 -17.95
N GLU A 143 7.65 -16.28 -17.38
CA GLU A 143 6.37 -16.80 -16.84
C GLU A 143 5.19 -16.56 -17.79
N ASP A 144 5.44 -16.37 -19.07
CA ASP A 144 4.42 -16.12 -20.10
C ASP A 144 3.43 -15.00 -19.74
N ASN A 145 3.94 -13.93 -19.10
CA ASN A 145 3.14 -12.81 -18.59
C ASN A 145 2.06 -13.20 -17.55
N ASN A 146 2.19 -14.33 -16.89
CA ASN A 146 1.24 -14.77 -15.86
C ASN A 146 1.50 -14.10 -14.50
N ASP A 147 2.73 -13.69 -14.23
CA ASP A 147 3.13 -13.04 -12.99
C ASP A 147 2.56 -11.62 -12.87
N GLY A 148 2.35 -11.18 -11.63
CA GLY A 148 1.89 -9.84 -11.31
C GLY A 148 0.38 -9.61 -11.48
N HIS A 149 -0.09 -8.46 -11.01
CA HIS A 149 -1.49 -8.06 -11.09
C HIS A 149 -1.94 -7.72 -12.51
N ASN A 150 -3.13 -8.19 -12.91
CA ASN A 150 -3.74 -7.81 -14.19
C ASN A 150 -4.30 -6.38 -14.17
N ASP A 151 -4.85 -5.91 -13.05
CA ASP A 151 -5.38 -4.56 -12.90
C ASP A 151 -4.47 -3.72 -11.99
N ASN A 152 -3.58 -2.96 -12.61
CA ASN A 152 -2.71 -2.00 -11.91
C ASN A 152 -3.34 -0.62 -11.76
N ARG A 153 -4.60 -0.42 -12.18
CA ARG A 153 -5.29 0.88 -12.21
C ARG A 153 -4.45 1.95 -12.90
N SER A 154 -3.73 1.56 -13.93
CA SER A 154 -2.79 2.36 -14.71
C SER A 154 -3.48 3.01 -15.92
N SER A 155 -2.78 3.93 -16.57
CA SER A 155 -3.20 4.51 -17.83
C SER A 155 -1.98 4.81 -18.70
N ASN A 156 -2.03 4.42 -19.96
CA ASN A 156 -0.96 4.70 -20.92
C ASN A 156 -0.99 6.13 -21.49
N TYR A 157 -2.07 6.88 -21.23
CA TYR A 157 -2.28 8.27 -21.70
C TYR A 157 -2.15 8.47 -23.21
N GLY A 158 -2.39 7.43 -24.01
CA GLY A 158 -2.48 7.53 -25.47
C GLY A 158 -1.56 6.60 -26.26
N ALA A 159 -0.54 6.01 -25.64
CA ALA A 159 0.33 5.03 -26.28
C ALA A 159 0.76 3.95 -25.29
N GLU A 160 0.66 2.68 -25.65
CA GLU A 160 1.11 1.58 -24.81
C GLU A 160 2.64 1.49 -24.84
N GLY A 161 3.28 1.62 -23.67
CA GLY A 161 4.73 1.58 -23.53
C GLY A 161 5.43 2.89 -23.93
N GLU A 162 6.67 2.77 -24.35
CA GLU A 162 7.52 3.92 -24.72
C GLU A 162 6.97 4.64 -25.96
N THR A 163 7.14 5.97 -25.98
CA THR A 163 6.69 6.82 -27.08
C THR A 163 7.57 8.07 -27.20
N GLU A 164 7.73 8.55 -28.45
CA GLU A 164 8.38 9.83 -28.76
C GLU A 164 7.38 10.97 -28.95
N ASP A 165 6.06 10.71 -28.79
CA ASP A 165 5.05 11.77 -28.86
C ASP A 165 5.18 12.71 -27.66
N GLY A 166 5.64 13.95 -27.94
CA GLY A 166 5.88 14.96 -26.91
C GLY A 166 4.63 15.31 -26.09
N GLY A 167 3.44 15.26 -26.69
CA GLY A 167 2.18 15.54 -25.99
C GLY A 167 1.87 14.45 -24.95
N ILE A 168 2.08 13.17 -25.30
CA ILE A 168 1.88 12.05 -24.38
C ILE A 168 2.94 12.07 -23.27
N VAL A 169 4.20 12.31 -23.63
CA VAL A 169 5.31 12.42 -22.65
C VAL A 169 5.01 13.52 -21.63
N ASP A 170 4.58 14.69 -22.07
CA ASP A 170 4.25 15.83 -21.19
C ASP A 170 3.10 15.49 -20.22
N VAL A 171 2.08 14.78 -20.69
CA VAL A 171 0.98 14.30 -19.82
C VAL A 171 1.49 13.32 -18.80
N ARG A 172 2.27 12.32 -19.19
CA ARG A 172 2.86 11.32 -18.27
C ARG A 172 3.71 11.97 -17.19
N GLU A 173 4.61 12.89 -17.56
CA GLU A 173 5.45 13.60 -16.59
C GLU A 173 4.63 14.49 -15.65
N ARG A 174 3.57 15.12 -16.12
CA ARG A 174 2.63 15.85 -15.26
C ARG A 174 1.93 14.91 -14.29
N GLN A 175 1.48 13.74 -14.72
CA GLN A 175 0.81 12.78 -13.85
C GLN A 175 1.74 12.19 -12.79
N LYS A 176 3.00 11.89 -13.11
CA LYS A 176 4.00 11.51 -12.11
C LYS A 176 4.13 12.58 -11.01
N ARG A 177 4.20 13.86 -11.39
CA ARG A 177 4.24 14.96 -10.40
C ARG A 177 2.95 15.06 -9.59
N ASN A 178 1.78 14.86 -10.19
CA ASN A 178 0.50 14.85 -9.51
C ASN A 178 0.43 13.72 -8.47
N PHE A 179 0.83 12.51 -8.82
CA PHE A 179 0.91 11.38 -7.91
C PHE A 179 1.82 11.67 -6.71
N LEU A 180 3.04 12.14 -6.97
CA LEU A 180 4.00 12.46 -5.92
C LEU A 180 3.52 13.62 -5.03
N ALA A 181 2.97 14.67 -5.61
CA ALA A 181 2.41 15.78 -4.85
C ALA A 181 1.26 15.31 -3.94
N THR A 182 0.36 14.47 -4.47
CA THR A 182 -0.74 13.90 -3.69
C THR A 182 -0.20 13.08 -2.51
N LEU A 183 0.83 12.25 -2.73
CA LEU A 183 1.44 11.44 -1.68
C LEU A 183 2.06 12.31 -0.59
N PHE A 184 2.83 13.32 -0.96
CA PHE A 184 3.54 14.16 0.01
C PHE A 184 2.65 15.11 0.81
N PHE A 185 1.50 15.49 0.26
CA PHE A 185 0.56 16.38 0.95
C PHE A 185 -0.58 15.66 1.66
N ALA A 186 -0.76 14.35 1.44
CA ALA A 186 -1.79 13.59 2.11
C ALA A 186 -1.47 13.35 3.60
N HIS A 187 -2.51 13.28 4.42
CA HIS A 187 -2.38 12.86 5.81
C HIS A 187 -2.12 11.35 5.90
N GLY A 188 -1.14 10.95 6.71
CA GLY A 188 -0.71 9.57 6.90
C GLY A 188 0.78 9.50 7.22
N THR A 189 1.36 8.35 6.96
CA THR A 189 2.81 8.09 7.05
C THR A 189 3.32 7.76 5.67
#